data_e680a8b364f5396ce15d596b7bdef018
#
_entry.id   e680a8b364f5396ce15d596b7bdef018
#
_cell.length_a   1.000
_cell.length_b   1.000
_cell.length_c   1.000
_cell.angle_alpha   90.00
_cell.angle_beta   90.00
_cell.angle_gamma   90.00
#
_symmetry.space_group_name_H-M   'P 1'
#
loop_
_entity.id
_entity.type
_entity.pdbx_description
1 polymer ?
#
loop_
_entity_poly.entity_id
_entity_poly.type
_entity_poly.pdbx_seq_one_letter_code
_entity_poly.pdbx_strand_id
1 'polypeptide(L)'
;LLALGQGEAPAGEALPVHAHIARHAAARPDAVAVICGEQVLRYGELLARADRLAAVLHARGIGAEHRVGIALSRSPDLVVALLAVMRCGAAYVPFDPAYPRDRLAYLFDDSAIRLLVTEPALLDALPAPAALPVLTLDTLADGIAPLPQQPVHPGQLAYVIYTSGSTGRPKGVCVAHGPLAMHVAATIDAYEMGPHSRELHFLSFAFDGAHERWLCALACGGSLLLRDDALWTPEQTAAAMTRHGVTNAGFPPAYLRQLAEYCEQSGERPPVALYSFGGEAMPRAAFAQARRALAPRTFINGYGPTETVVTPMVWKVRADAPAAGFAGTYAPIGRPVGARRCYLLDAELNLVPPGVAGEL
;
A
#
# COMPACT_ATOMS: atom_id res chain seq x y z
N LEU A 1 7.02 30.60 8.01
CA LEU A 1 6.39 29.44 8.67
C LEU A 1 5.58 28.61 7.66
N LEU A 2 4.63 29.20 6.93
CA LEU A 2 3.77 28.47 5.99
C LEU A 2 4.57 27.70 4.92
N ALA A 3 5.65 28.27 4.40
CA ALA A 3 6.51 27.62 3.40
C ALA A 3 7.23 26.37 3.95
N LEU A 4 7.48 26.29 5.26
CA LEU A 4 8.13 25.12 5.88
C LEU A 4 7.20 23.89 5.92
N GLY A 5 5.90 24.14 6.00
CA GLY A 5 4.88 23.10 6.05
C GLY A 5 4.26 22.76 4.67
N GLN A 6 4.82 23.26 3.58
CA GLN A 6 4.30 23.03 2.24
C GLN A 6 5.12 21.98 1.49
N GLY A 7 4.46 20.93 1.02
CA GLY A 7 5.04 19.95 0.10
C GLY A 7 4.95 20.43 -1.35
N GLU A 8 5.73 19.81 -2.22
CA GLU A 8 5.76 20.10 -3.65
C GLU A 8 4.81 19.17 -4.41
N ALA A 9 4.01 19.73 -5.31
CA ALA A 9 3.15 18.92 -6.17
C ALA A 9 4.01 18.01 -7.07
N PRO A 10 3.68 16.71 -7.19
CA PRO A 10 4.41 15.84 -8.10
C PRO A 10 4.29 16.34 -9.53
N ALA A 11 5.38 16.17 -10.29
CA ALA A 11 5.37 16.45 -11.71
C ALA A 11 4.60 15.37 -12.48
N GLY A 12 3.95 15.74 -13.58
CA GLY A 12 3.32 14.81 -14.50
C GLY A 12 1.80 14.93 -14.59
N GLU A 13 1.22 14.01 -15.34
CA GLU A 13 -0.22 13.99 -15.63
C GLU A 13 -1.01 13.40 -14.45
N ALA A 14 -2.05 14.10 -14.05
CA ALA A 14 -2.95 13.66 -12.95
C ALA A 14 -3.92 12.56 -13.45
N LEU A 15 -3.41 11.36 -13.68
CA LEU A 15 -4.22 10.19 -14.04
C LEU A 15 -4.57 9.35 -12.81
N PRO A 16 -5.71 8.64 -12.83
CA PRO A 16 -5.98 7.61 -11.83
C PRO A 16 -4.88 6.53 -11.84
N VAL A 17 -4.54 6.00 -10.67
CA VAL A 17 -3.40 5.06 -10.50
C VAL A 17 -3.51 3.85 -11.43
N HIS A 18 -4.69 3.27 -11.59
CA HIS A 18 -4.92 2.13 -12.49
C HIS A 18 -4.67 2.45 -13.97
N ALA A 19 -4.75 3.72 -14.39
CA ALA A 19 -4.42 4.13 -15.75
C ALA A 19 -2.90 4.12 -15.99
N HIS A 20 -2.07 4.49 -15.00
CA HIS A 20 -0.61 4.32 -15.08
C HIS A 20 -0.24 2.84 -15.23
N ILE A 21 -0.85 1.95 -14.46
CA ILE A 21 -0.64 0.50 -14.56
C ILE A 21 -0.99 -0.01 -15.97
N ALA A 22 -2.14 0.42 -16.52
CA ALA A 22 -2.55 0.06 -17.87
C ALA A 22 -1.59 0.55 -18.96
N ARG A 23 -1.02 1.76 -18.82
CA ARG A 23 0.02 2.27 -19.74
C ARG A 23 1.27 1.38 -19.71
N HIS A 24 1.71 0.92 -18.54
CA HIS A 24 2.84 0.00 -18.45
C HIS A 24 2.52 -1.37 -19.04
N ALA A 25 1.32 -1.89 -18.86
CA ALA A 25 0.88 -3.13 -19.48
C ALA A 25 0.84 -3.05 -21.01
N ALA A 26 0.41 -1.91 -21.57
CA ALA A 26 0.42 -1.68 -23.02
C ALA A 26 1.84 -1.53 -23.57
N ALA A 27 2.73 -0.83 -22.85
CA ALA A 27 4.10 -0.57 -23.31
C ALA A 27 5.03 -1.77 -23.14
N ARG A 28 4.83 -2.59 -22.09
CA ARG A 28 5.71 -3.70 -21.70
C ARG A 28 4.90 -4.89 -21.18
N PRO A 29 4.06 -5.54 -22.00
CA PRO A 29 3.14 -6.59 -21.55
C PRO A 29 3.86 -7.79 -20.93
N ASP A 30 5.07 -8.10 -21.40
CA ASP A 30 5.87 -9.25 -20.92
C ASP A 30 6.70 -8.95 -19.66
N ALA A 31 6.73 -7.69 -19.19
CA ALA A 31 7.42 -7.36 -17.96
C ALA A 31 6.73 -8.02 -16.76
N VAL A 32 7.51 -8.47 -15.78
CA VAL A 32 7.00 -9.04 -14.54
C VAL A 32 6.30 -7.94 -13.73
N ALA A 33 5.05 -8.20 -13.34
CA ALA A 33 4.26 -7.33 -12.47
C ALA A 33 4.21 -7.84 -11.03
N VAL A 34 3.87 -9.13 -10.83
CA VAL A 34 3.68 -9.74 -9.51
C VAL A 34 4.38 -11.09 -9.45
N ILE A 35 5.07 -11.35 -8.34
CA ILE A 35 5.66 -12.63 -7.98
C ILE A 35 5.06 -13.05 -6.64
N CYS A 36 4.59 -14.32 -6.54
CA CYS A 36 4.14 -14.91 -5.28
C CYS A 36 4.52 -16.41 -5.27
N GLY A 37 5.47 -16.80 -4.45
CA GLY A 37 6.05 -18.14 -4.51
C GLY A 37 6.63 -18.44 -5.89
N GLU A 38 6.14 -19.49 -6.54
CA GLU A 38 6.55 -19.87 -7.91
C GLU A 38 5.65 -19.21 -8.99
N GLN A 39 4.58 -18.51 -8.58
CA GLN A 39 3.68 -17.85 -9.52
C GLN A 39 4.26 -16.51 -9.95
N VAL A 40 4.29 -16.30 -11.26
CA VAL A 40 4.72 -15.03 -11.88
C VAL A 40 3.61 -14.52 -12.79
N LEU A 41 3.12 -13.32 -12.51
CA LEU A 41 2.11 -12.64 -13.33
C LEU A 41 2.77 -11.47 -14.06
N ARG A 42 2.63 -11.43 -15.38
CA ARG A 42 3.14 -10.35 -16.23
C ARG A 42 2.14 -9.21 -16.35
N TYR A 43 2.59 -8.02 -16.74
CA TYR A 43 1.72 -6.84 -16.85
C TYR A 43 0.54 -7.04 -17.80
N GLY A 44 0.77 -7.64 -18.97
CA GLY A 44 -0.30 -7.94 -19.92
C GLY A 44 -1.34 -8.90 -19.36
N GLU A 45 -0.90 -9.94 -18.67
CA GLU A 45 -1.76 -10.93 -18.01
C GLU A 45 -2.54 -10.31 -16.85
N LEU A 46 -1.86 -9.51 -16.01
CA LEU A 46 -2.47 -8.78 -14.89
C LEU A 46 -3.62 -7.90 -15.41
N LEU A 47 -3.36 -7.09 -16.43
CA LEU A 47 -4.37 -6.19 -16.99
C LEU A 47 -5.53 -6.97 -17.63
N ALA A 48 -5.23 -7.99 -18.44
CA ALA A 48 -6.26 -8.80 -19.10
C ALA A 48 -7.18 -9.52 -18.09
N ARG A 49 -6.62 -10.05 -16.99
CA ARG A 49 -7.38 -10.68 -15.92
C ARG A 49 -8.22 -9.66 -15.14
N ALA A 50 -7.63 -8.49 -14.83
CA ALA A 50 -8.34 -7.41 -14.15
C ALA A 50 -9.49 -6.86 -15.00
N ASP A 51 -9.32 -6.69 -16.32
CA ASP A 51 -10.36 -6.20 -17.22
C ASP A 51 -11.50 -7.19 -17.40
N ARG A 52 -11.23 -8.50 -17.42
CA ARG A 52 -12.28 -9.53 -17.43
C ARG A 52 -13.09 -9.51 -16.14
N LEU A 53 -12.43 -9.46 -14.98
CA LEU A 53 -13.13 -9.37 -13.71
C LEU A 53 -13.92 -8.05 -13.59
N ALA A 54 -13.37 -6.94 -14.06
CA ALA A 54 -14.08 -5.65 -14.12
C ALA A 54 -15.35 -5.73 -14.98
N ALA A 55 -15.31 -6.46 -16.12
CA ALA A 55 -16.47 -6.69 -16.96
C ALA A 55 -17.57 -7.49 -16.23
N VAL A 56 -17.19 -8.51 -15.47
CA VAL A 56 -18.15 -9.28 -14.65
C VAL A 56 -18.77 -8.42 -13.55
N LEU A 57 -17.97 -7.60 -12.88
CA LEU A 57 -18.46 -6.66 -11.87
C LEU A 57 -19.42 -5.64 -12.49
N HIS A 58 -19.06 -5.06 -13.62
CA HIS A 58 -19.89 -4.10 -14.35
C HIS A 58 -21.22 -4.69 -14.80
N ALA A 59 -21.20 -5.92 -15.35
CA ALA A 59 -22.41 -6.64 -15.74
C ALA A 59 -23.35 -6.94 -14.56
N ARG A 60 -22.83 -6.97 -13.33
CA ARG A 60 -23.60 -7.07 -12.08
C ARG A 60 -24.02 -5.71 -11.50
N GLY A 61 -23.88 -4.63 -12.27
CA GLY A 61 -24.28 -3.28 -11.88
C GLY A 61 -23.31 -2.59 -10.93
N ILE A 62 -22.06 -3.08 -10.81
CA ILE A 62 -21.01 -2.41 -10.02
C ILE A 62 -20.39 -1.30 -10.86
N GLY A 63 -20.17 -0.14 -10.24
CA GLY A 63 -19.58 1.05 -10.87
C GLY A 63 -19.30 2.14 -9.84
N ALA A 64 -19.31 3.40 -10.27
CA ALA A 64 -18.97 4.57 -9.44
C ALA A 64 -19.66 4.56 -8.07
N GLU A 65 -18.91 4.88 -7.02
CA GLU A 65 -19.36 4.96 -5.61
C GLU A 65 -19.85 3.62 -5.02
N HIS A 66 -19.91 2.53 -5.80
CA HIS A 66 -20.19 1.22 -5.25
C HIS A 66 -18.96 0.65 -4.54
N ARG A 67 -19.17 0.02 -3.40
CA ARG A 67 -18.13 -0.62 -2.60
C ARG A 67 -18.18 -2.12 -2.83
N VAL A 68 -17.00 -2.70 -3.14
CA VAL A 68 -16.81 -4.14 -3.35
C VAL A 68 -15.88 -4.67 -2.27
N GLY A 69 -16.36 -5.64 -1.50
CA GLY A 69 -15.52 -6.33 -0.50
C GLY A 69 -14.53 -7.26 -1.20
N ILE A 70 -13.29 -7.28 -0.72
CA ILE A 70 -12.25 -8.21 -1.20
C ILE A 70 -11.76 -9.02 0.00
N ALA A 71 -12.04 -10.32 0.01
CA ALA A 71 -11.57 -11.27 1.01
C ALA A 71 -10.90 -12.45 0.30
N LEU A 72 -9.60 -12.37 0.08
CA LEU A 72 -8.78 -13.34 -0.65
C LEU A 72 -7.49 -13.62 0.12
N SER A 73 -6.98 -14.83 0.00
CA SER A 73 -5.63 -15.17 0.44
C SER A 73 -4.59 -14.38 -0.37
N ARG A 74 -3.40 -14.23 0.18
CA ARG A 74 -2.32 -13.49 -0.50
C ARG A 74 -1.85 -14.26 -1.73
N SER A 75 -2.18 -13.72 -2.88
CA SER A 75 -1.91 -14.31 -4.18
C SER A 75 -1.90 -13.24 -5.27
N PRO A 76 -1.45 -13.52 -6.49
CA PRO A 76 -1.62 -12.61 -7.61
C PRO A 76 -3.09 -12.25 -7.86
N ASP A 77 -4.02 -13.12 -7.53
CA ASP A 77 -5.47 -12.92 -7.70
C ASP A 77 -6.01 -11.80 -6.82
N LEU A 78 -5.44 -11.63 -5.63
CA LEU A 78 -5.78 -10.48 -4.76
C LEU A 78 -5.44 -9.15 -5.46
N VAL A 79 -4.28 -9.05 -6.10
CA VAL A 79 -3.89 -7.84 -6.84
C VAL A 79 -4.76 -7.63 -8.07
N VAL A 80 -5.10 -8.71 -8.78
CA VAL A 80 -6.07 -8.70 -9.90
C VAL A 80 -7.42 -8.15 -9.44
N ALA A 81 -7.95 -8.63 -8.31
CA ALA A 81 -9.25 -8.21 -7.79
C ALA A 81 -9.27 -6.73 -7.39
N LEU A 82 -8.24 -6.27 -6.66
CA LEU A 82 -8.10 -4.85 -6.30
C LEU A 82 -8.06 -3.95 -7.54
N LEU A 83 -7.24 -4.32 -8.53
CA LEU A 83 -7.13 -3.57 -9.78
C LEU A 83 -8.43 -3.59 -10.58
N ALA A 84 -9.12 -4.73 -10.65
CA ALA A 84 -10.39 -4.87 -11.36
C ALA A 84 -11.48 -3.95 -10.80
N VAL A 85 -11.58 -3.84 -9.48
CA VAL A 85 -12.54 -2.94 -8.83
C VAL A 85 -12.26 -1.49 -9.21
N MET A 86 -10.99 -1.05 -9.17
CA MET A 86 -10.60 0.29 -9.60
C MET A 86 -10.90 0.55 -11.08
N ARG A 87 -10.67 -0.44 -11.94
CA ARG A 87 -10.93 -0.35 -13.40
C ARG A 87 -12.41 -0.35 -13.74
N CYS A 88 -13.24 -0.97 -12.91
CA CYS A 88 -14.70 -0.90 -12.98
C CYS A 88 -15.23 0.48 -12.52
N GLY A 89 -14.37 1.35 -11.98
CA GLY A 89 -14.75 2.64 -11.39
C GLY A 89 -15.40 2.52 -10.02
N ALA A 90 -15.27 1.39 -9.34
CA ALA A 90 -15.78 1.15 -7.99
C ALA A 90 -14.67 1.31 -6.93
N ALA A 91 -15.05 1.27 -5.66
CA ALA A 91 -14.14 1.29 -4.53
C ALA A 91 -14.00 -0.10 -3.89
N TYR A 92 -12.80 -0.51 -3.57
CA TYR A 92 -12.59 -1.76 -2.83
C TYR A 92 -12.57 -1.54 -1.32
N VAL A 93 -13.02 -2.56 -0.58
CA VAL A 93 -12.95 -2.66 0.88
C VAL A 93 -12.23 -3.96 1.21
N PRO A 94 -10.99 -3.93 1.70
CA PRO A 94 -10.26 -5.15 2.03
C PRO A 94 -10.75 -5.74 3.34
N PHE A 95 -11.02 -7.05 3.33
CA PHE A 95 -11.33 -7.87 4.50
C PHE A 95 -10.19 -8.86 4.70
N ASP A 96 -9.45 -8.75 5.81
CA ASP A 96 -8.43 -9.74 6.14
C ASP A 96 -9.11 -10.98 6.75
N PRO A 97 -9.05 -12.15 6.10
CA PRO A 97 -9.70 -13.35 6.61
C PRO A 97 -9.18 -13.81 7.98
N ALA A 98 -7.98 -13.37 8.38
CA ALA A 98 -7.39 -13.66 9.67
C ALA A 98 -7.99 -12.84 10.84
N TYR A 99 -8.85 -11.86 10.54
CA TYR A 99 -9.51 -11.09 11.59
C TYR A 99 -10.51 -11.92 12.39
N PRO A 100 -10.70 -11.62 13.69
CA PRO A 100 -11.76 -12.23 14.49
C PRO A 100 -13.14 -12.11 13.81
N ARG A 101 -13.94 -13.18 13.91
CA ARG A 101 -15.25 -13.27 13.25
C ARG A 101 -16.17 -12.09 13.58
N ASP A 102 -16.19 -11.64 14.84
CA ASP A 102 -17.02 -10.51 15.28
C ASP A 102 -16.56 -9.19 14.62
N ARG A 103 -15.25 -9.02 14.44
CA ARG A 103 -14.71 -7.87 13.71
C ARG A 103 -15.13 -7.90 12.24
N LEU A 104 -15.02 -9.04 11.59
CA LEU A 104 -15.47 -9.21 10.20
C LEU A 104 -16.97 -8.94 10.08
N ALA A 105 -17.81 -9.47 10.98
CA ALA A 105 -19.24 -9.22 10.99
C ALA A 105 -19.57 -7.73 11.07
N TYR A 106 -18.90 -7.01 11.97
CA TYR A 106 -19.03 -5.56 12.06
C TYR A 106 -18.65 -4.86 10.76
N LEU A 107 -17.53 -5.25 10.14
CA LEU A 107 -17.07 -4.65 8.87
C LEU A 107 -18.08 -4.90 7.74
N PHE A 108 -18.68 -6.09 7.65
CA PHE A 108 -19.72 -6.41 6.67
C PHE A 108 -20.96 -5.54 6.85
N ASP A 109 -21.37 -5.30 8.08
CA ASP A 109 -22.55 -4.49 8.40
C ASP A 109 -22.32 -3.00 8.10
N ASP A 110 -21.18 -2.46 8.54
CA ASP A 110 -20.86 -1.02 8.45
C ASP A 110 -20.42 -0.58 7.04
N SER A 111 -19.69 -1.43 6.31
CA SER A 111 -19.10 -1.06 5.02
C SER A 111 -20.12 -0.88 3.90
N ALA A 112 -21.32 -1.45 4.04
CA ALA A 112 -22.38 -1.43 3.03
C ALA A 112 -21.86 -1.81 1.62
N ILE A 113 -21.02 -2.86 1.53
CA ILE A 113 -20.55 -3.40 0.27
C ILE A 113 -21.73 -3.98 -0.53
N ARG A 114 -21.69 -3.83 -1.85
CA ARG A 114 -22.71 -4.36 -2.75
C ARG A 114 -22.43 -5.77 -3.25
N LEU A 115 -21.18 -6.19 -3.21
CA LEU A 115 -20.72 -7.50 -3.65
C LEU A 115 -19.42 -7.84 -2.90
N LEU A 116 -19.27 -9.13 -2.60
CA LEU A 116 -18.04 -9.69 -2.04
C LEU A 116 -17.32 -10.49 -3.11
N VAL A 117 -16.04 -10.19 -3.36
CA VAL A 117 -15.13 -11.06 -4.14
C VAL A 117 -14.32 -11.89 -3.15
N THR A 118 -14.36 -13.21 -3.31
CA THR A 118 -13.66 -14.14 -2.41
C THR A 118 -13.23 -15.41 -3.15
N GLU A 119 -12.80 -16.40 -2.43
CA GLU A 119 -12.46 -17.75 -2.92
C GLU A 119 -13.25 -18.83 -2.16
N PRO A 120 -13.50 -20.01 -2.76
CA PRO A 120 -14.32 -21.06 -2.15
C PRO A 120 -13.86 -21.45 -0.74
N ALA A 121 -12.54 -21.51 -0.51
CA ALA A 121 -11.94 -21.92 0.75
C ALA A 121 -12.28 -20.98 1.93
N LEU A 122 -12.65 -19.74 1.67
CA LEU A 122 -12.95 -18.74 2.70
C LEU A 122 -14.45 -18.56 2.99
N LEU A 123 -15.33 -19.12 2.19
CA LEU A 123 -16.78 -18.90 2.28
C LEU A 123 -17.36 -19.22 3.68
N ASP A 124 -16.98 -20.36 4.24
CA ASP A 124 -17.50 -20.79 5.56
C ASP A 124 -16.88 -19.98 6.73
N ALA A 125 -15.69 -19.42 6.55
CA ALA A 125 -14.99 -18.63 7.56
C ALA A 125 -15.54 -17.20 7.66
N LEU A 126 -16.07 -16.66 6.56
CA LEU A 126 -16.53 -15.28 6.49
C LEU A 126 -17.97 -15.15 7.00
N PRO A 127 -18.27 -14.25 7.96
CA PRO A 127 -19.63 -14.00 8.44
C PRO A 127 -20.39 -13.04 7.50
N ALA A 128 -20.33 -13.30 6.19
CA ALA A 128 -21.01 -12.47 5.20
C ALA A 128 -22.54 -12.62 5.33
N PRO A 129 -23.31 -11.52 5.23
CA PRO A 129 -24.78 -11.59 5.22
C PRO A 129 -25.28 -12.49 4.08
N ALA A 130 -26.28 -13.33 4.34
CA ALA A 130 -26.82 -14.27 3.36
C ALA A 130 -27.40 -13.59 2.09
N ALA A 131 -27.85 -12.34 2.20
CA ALA A 131 -28.36 -11.57 1.09
C ALA A 131 -27.26 -10.85 0.27
N LEU A 132 -26.00 -10.87 0.73
CA LEU A 132 -24.90 -10.23 0.03
C LEU A 132 -24.49 -11.07 -1.18
N PRO A 133 -24.50 -10.51 -2.41
CA PRO A 133 -23.99 -11.20 -3.57
C PRO A 133 -22.50 -11.54 -3.43
N VAL A 134 -22.14 -12.78 -3.70
CA VAL A 134 -20.77 -13.28 -3.66
C VAL A 134 -20.31 -13.68 -5.06
N LEU A 135 -19.07 -13.35 -5.37
CA LEU A 135 -18.35 -13.76 -6.58
C LEU A 135 -17.08 -14.49 -6.17
N THR A 136 -16.96 -15.75 -6.56
CA THR A 136 -15.72 -16.51 -6.40
C THR A 136 -14.92 -16.51 -7.69
N LEU A 137 -13.60 -16.39 -7.61
CA LEU A 137 -12.75 -16.20 -8.79
C LEU A 137 -12.66 -17.44 -9.70
N ASP A 138 -12.88 -18.62 -9.15
CA ASP A 138 -12.94 -19.89 -9.88
C ASP A 138 -14.18 -20.02 -10.79
N THR A 139 -15.20 -19.19 -10.56
CA THR A 139 -16.43 -19.19 -11.38
C THR A 139 -16.36 -18.24 -12.58
N LEU A 140 -15.23 -17.59 -12.80
CA LEU A 140 -15.06 -16.67 -13.93
C LEU A 140 -14.99 -17.49 -15.23
N ALA A 141 -15.99 -17.33 -16.08
CA ALA A 141 -16.03 -18.00 -17.38
C ALA A 141 -14.90 -17.49 -18.31
N ASP A 142 -14.38 -18.39 -19.12
CA ASP A 142 -13.50 -18.04 -20.22
C ASP A 142 -14.26 -17.27 -21.32
N GLY A 143 -13.55 -16.40 -22.04
CA GLY A 143 -14.12 -15.68 -23.19
C GLY A 143 -14.91 -14.41 -22.85
N ILE A 144 -14.91 -13.95 -21.60
CA ILE A 144 -15.51 -12.66 -21.24
C ILE A 144 -14.72 -11.54 -21.91
N ALA A 145 -15.38 -10.71 -22.70
CA ALA A 145 -14.76 -9.53 -23.32
C ALA A 145 -14.30 -8.54 -22.25
N PRO A 146 -13.09 -7.99 -22.35
CA PRO A 146 -12.56 -7.04 -21.38
C PRO A 146 -13.41 -5.77 -21.34
N LEU A 147 -13.59 -5.21 -20.14
CA LEU A 147 -14.27 -3.93 -19.97
C LEU A 147 -13.34 -2.81 -20.51
N PRO A 148 -13.81 -1.93 -21.40
CA PRO A 148 -13.11 -0.71 -21.70
C PRO A 148 -12.86 0.13 -20.44
N GLN A 149 -11.77 0.87 -20.40
CA GLN A 149 -11.47 1.73 -19.25
C GLN A 149 -12.62 2.68 -18.98
N GLN A 150 -13.15 2.63 -17.75
CA GLN A 150 -14.21 3.55 -17.33
C GLN A 150 -13.59 4.91 -16.96
N PRO A 151 -14.25 6.02 -17.30
CA PRO A 151 -13.84 7.34 -16.82
C PRO A 151 -14.03 7.41 -15.31
N VAL A 152 -13.04 7.95 -14.61
CA VAL A 152 -13.05 8.08 -13.16
C VAL A 152 -12.80 9.53 -12.79
N HIS A 153 -13.73 10.11 -12.00
CA HIS A 153 -13.58 11.46 -11.50
C HIS A 153 -12.61 11.49 -10.30
N PRO A 154 -11.72 12.49 -10.15
CA PRO A 154 -10.77 12.58 -9.03
C PRO A 154 -11.42 12.53 -7.63
N GLY A 155 -12.64 13.05 -7.47
CA GLY A 155 -13.41 12.99 -6.23
C GLY A 155 -14.14 11.67 -5.98
N GLN A 156 -14.12 10.73 -6.94
CA GLN A 156 -14.77 9.44 -6.82
C GLN A 156 -14.00 8.53 -5.87
N LEU A 157 -14.73 7.73 -5.08
CA LEU A 157 -14.16 6.83 -4.09
C LEU A 157 -13.29 5.74 -4.74
N ALA A 158 -12.08 5.55 -4.21
CA ALA A 158 -11.12 4.53 -4.67
C ALA A 158 -11.07 3.32 -3.71
N TYR A 159 -11.06 3.57 -2.41
CA TYR A 159 -11.09 2.52 -1.39
C TYR A 159 -11.66 2.98 -0.06
N VAL A 160 -12.05 2.01 0.78
CA VAL A 160 -12.37 2.22 2.20
C VAL A 160 -11.53 1.27 3.03
N ILE A 161 -10.71 1.81 3.94
CA ILE A 161 -9.87 1.03 4.85
C ILE A 161 -10.30 1.30 6.29
N TYR A 162 -10.46 0.23 7.06
CA TYR A 162 -10.90 0.32 8.45
C TYR A 162 -9.73 0.47 9.42
N THR A 163 -9.82 1.52 10.25
CA THR A 163 -8.87 1.77 11.34
C THR A 163 -9.52 1.50 12.70
N SER A 164 -8.69 1.30 13.74
CA SER A 164 -9.17 1.23 15.12
C SER A 164 -9.66 2.61 15.56
N GLY A 165 -10.97 2.78 15.69
CA GLY A 165 -11.54 4.05 16.15
C GLY A 165 -11.21 4.34 17.62
N SER A 166 -11.05 5.61 17.98
CA SER A 166 -10.84 6.09 19.35
C SER A 166 -11.98 5.70 20.31
N THR A 167 -13.16 5.37 19.77
CA THR A 167 -14.34 4.92 20.51
C THR A 167 -14.42 3.40 20.68
N GLY A 168 -13.39 2.65 20.27
CA GLY A 168 -13.33 1.19 20.33
C GLY A 168 -13.98 0.47 19.13
N ARG A 169 -14.79 1.14 18.32
CA ARG A 169 -15.34 0.57 17.08
C ARG A 169 -14.50 0.98 15.87
N PRO A 170 -14.22 0.06 14.93
CA PRO A 170 -13.52 0.40 13.70
C PRO A 170 -14.25 1.49 12.90
N LYS A 171 -13.49 2.36 12.22
CA LYS A 171 -14.01 3.41 11.33
C LYS A 171 -13.48 3.21 9.93
N GLY A 172 -14.37 3.25 8.93
CA GLY A 172 -14.01 3.19 7.52
C GLY A 172 -13.51 4.55 7.01
N VAL A 173 -12.25 4.62 6.65
CA VAL A 173 -11.63 5.80 6.03
C VAL A 173 -11.82 5.73 4.53
N CYS A 174 -12.53 6.69 3.98
CA CYS A 174 -12.84 6.81 2.55
C CYS A 174 -11.77 7.65 1.84
N VAL A 175 -11.15 7.08 0.81
CA VAL A 175 -10.12 7.77 0.02
C VAL A 175 -10.53 7.84 -1.44
N ALA A 176 -10.49 9.05 -2.02
CA ALA A 176 -10.84 9.29 -3.41
C ALA A 176 -9.63 9.10 -4.36
N HIS A 177 -9.91 8.91 -5.66
CA HIS A 177 -8.89 8.66 -6.69
C HIS A 177 -7.89 9.80 -6.86
N GLY A 178 -8.31 11.06 -6.77
CA GLY A 178 -7.43 12.22 -6.94
C GLY A 178 -6.35 12.31 -5.85
N PRO A 179 -6.71 12.36 -4.56
CA PRO A 179 -5.76 12.30 -3.45
C PRO A 179 -4.84 11.07 -3.50
N LEU A 180 -5.39 9.90 -3.88
CA LEU A 180 -4.61 8.68 -4.02
C LEU A 180 -3.59 8.78 -5.16
N ALA A 181 -3.97 9.30 -6.31
CA ALA A 181 -3.07 9.48 -7.46
C ALA A 181 -1.94 10.46 -7.13
N MET A 182 -2.26 11.59 -6.50
CA MET A 182 -1.27 12.55 -6.02
C MET A 182 -0.29 11.90 -5.03
N HIS A 183 -0.81 11.12 -4.08
CA HIS A 183 0.00 10.42 -3.10
C HIS A 183 0.96 9.42 -3.76
N VAL A 184 0.45 8.56 -4.65
CA VAL A 184 1.26 7.54 -5.35
C VAL A 184 2.35 8.19 -6.18
N ALA A 185 2.05 9.24 -6.94
CA ALA A 185 3.05 9.96 -7.73
C ALA A 185 4.16 10.55 -6.84
N ALA A 186 3.79 11.25 -5.75
CA ALA A 186 4.75 11.84 -4.82
C ALA A 186 5.59 10.79 -4.06
N THR A 187 5.00 9.64 -3.75
CA THR A 187 5.71 8.53 -3.10
C THR A 187 6.69 7.84 -4.05
N ILE A 188 6.33 7.65 -5.30
CA ILE A 188 7.24 7.13 -6.35
C ILE A 188 8.50 7.99 -6.42
N ASP A 189 8.37 9.32 -6.46
CA ASP A 189 9.49 10.25 -6.50
C ASP A 189 10.31 10.20 -5.19
N ALA A 190 9.64 10.25 -4.04
CA ALA A 190 10.31 10.24 -2.74
C ALA A 190 11.10 8.95 -2.50
N TYR A 191 10.57 7.80 -2.97
CA TYR A 191 11.16 6.46 -2.81
C TYR A 191 12.08 6.08 -4.00
N GLU A 192 12.31 7.00 -4.94
CA GLU A 192 13.18 6.78 -6.10
C GLU A 192 12.81 5.51 -6.89
N MET A 193 11.50 5.26 -7.05
CA MET A 193 10.99 4.07 -7.71
C MET A 193 10.90 4.25 -9.23
N GLY A 194 11.04 3.14 -9.94
CA GLY A 194 10.94 3.11 -11.40
C GLY A 194 10.78 1.69 -11.94
N PRO A 195 10.85 1.51 -13.25
CA PRO A 195 10.62 0.22 -13.92
C PRO A 195 11.54 -0.93 -13.49
N HIS A 196 12.69 -0.63 -12.90
CA HIS A 196 13.64 -1.62 -12.35
C HIS A 196 13.38 -1.94 -10.87
N SER A 197 12.47 -1.23 -10.24
CA SER A 197 12.16 -1.44 -8.82
C SER A 197 11.40 -2.74 -8.62
N ARG A 198 11.76 -3.45 -7.54
CA ARG A 198 11.02 -4.59 -7.01
C ARG A 198 10.73 -4.37 -5.55
N GLU A 199 9.45 -4.16 -5.26
CA GLU A 199 8.94 -3.89 -3.92
C GLU A 199 8.55 -5.19 -3.22
N LEU A 200 9.05 -5.41 -2.01
CA LEU A 200 8.53 -6.48 -1.15
C LEU A 200 7.21 -6.04 -0.51
N HIS A 201 6.12 -6.71 -0.84
CA HIS A 201 4.82 -6.50 -0.22
C HIS A 201 4.68 -7.36 1.04
N PHE A 202 5.04 -6.79 2.17
CA PHE A 202 5.09 -7.49 3.46
C PHE A 202 3.82 -7.31 4.30
N LEU A 203 3.21 -6.12 4.31
CA LEU A 203 2.09 -5.74 5.16
C LEU A 203 0.78 -6.44 4.77
N SER A 204 -0.15 -6.62 5.73
CA SER A 204 -1.51 -7.06 5.41
C SER A 204 -2.24 -6.01 4.57
N PHE A 205 -3.04 -6.46 3.59
CA PHE A 205 -3.87 -5.59 2.77
C PHE A 205 -5.02 -4.89 3.54
N ALA A 206 -5.23 -5.23 4.80
CA ALA A 206 -6.14 -4.48 5.67
C ALA A 206 -5.58 -3.15 6.18
N PHE A 207 -4.27 -2.88 5.95
CA PHE A 207 -3.61 -1.63 6.31
C PHE A 207 -3.32 -0.79 5.07
N ASP A 208 -3.47 0.52 5.19
CA ASP A 208 -3.26 1.49 4.10
C ASP A 208 -1.83 1.49 3.55
N GLY A 209 -0.82 1.28 4.39
CA GLY A 209 0.57 1.14 3.97
C GLY A 209 0.80 0.01 2.96
N ALA A 210 0.00 -1.06 3.01
CA ALA A 210 0.03 -2.12 2.00
C ALA A 210 -0.41 -1.62 0.62
N HIS A 211 -1.42 -0.74 0.60
CA HIS A 211 -1.94 -0.18 -0.65
C HIS A 211 -0.96 0.82 -1.27
N GLU A 212 -0.25 1.61 -0.47
CA GLU A 212 0.87 2.41 -0.97
C GLU A 212 1.87 1.54 -1.74
N ARG A 213 2.26 0.39 -1.18
CA ARG A 213 3.29 -0.48 -1.75
C ARG A 213 2.93 -1.04 -3.12
N TRP A 214 1.77 -1.71 -3.22
CA TRP A 214 1.40 -2.33 -4.49
C TRP A 214 1.06 -1.29 -5.57
N LEU A 215 0.42 -0.18 -5.19
CA LEU A 215 0.06 0.89 -6.13
C LEU A 215 1.32 1.59 -6.67
N CYS A 216 2.28 1.96 -5.80
CA CYS A 216 3.51 2.61 -6.24
C CYS A 216 4.36 1.68 -7.11
N ALA A 217 4.53 0.41 -6.72
CA ALA A 217 5.32 -0.55 -7.48
C ALA A 217 4.78 -0.77 -8.89
N LEU A 218 3.46 -0.93 -9.03
CA LEU A 218 2.87 -1.17 -10.34
C LEU A 218 2.68 0.11 -11.16
N ALA A 219 2.38 1.26 -10.52
CA ALA A 219 2.23 2.53 -11.23
C ALA A 219 3.54 3.08 -11.78
N CYS A 220 4.71 2.77 -11.18
CA CYS A 220 6.01 3.13 -11.72
C CYS A 220 6.55 2.14 -12.77
N GLY A 221 5.80 1.07 -13.07
CA GLY A 221 6.20 0.01 -14.00
C GLY A 221 7.21 -0.98 -13.42
N GLY A 222 7.40 -1.00 -12.11
CA GLY A 222 8.21 -1.95 -11.36
C GLY A 222 7.50 -3.28 -11.13
N SER A 223 7.97 -4.07 -10.17
CA SER A 223 7.37 -5.37 -9.83
C SER A 223 7.14 -5.52 -8.33
N LEU A 224 6.20 -6.38 -7.98
CA LEU A 224 5.81 -6.69 -6.62
C LEU A 224 6.20 -8.12 -6.27
N LEU A 225 6.92 -8.31 -5.17
CA LEU A 225 7.09 -9.62 -4.54
C LEU A 225 6.10 -9.71 -3.37
N LEU A 226 5.11 -10.58 -3.48
CA LEU A 226 4.18 -10.87 -2.40
C LEU A 226 4.74 -11.98 -1.51
N ARG A 227 4.79 -11.76 -0.19
CA ARG A 227 4.90 -12.92 0.72
C ARG A 227 3.62 -13.74 0.68
N ASP A 228 3.65 -14.97 1.12
CA ASP A 228 2.46 -15.79 1.37
C ASP A 228 1.67 -15.29 2.62
N ASP A 229 0.63 -16.01 3.02
CA ASP A 229 -0.18 -15.64 4.19
C ASP A 229 0.59 -15.77 5.51
N ALA A 230 1.59 -16.66 5.58
CA ALA A 230 2.44 -16.79 6.75
C ALA A 230 3.29 -15.53 6.96
N LEU A 231 3.45 -15.12 8.21
CA LEU A 231 4.39 -14.07 8.56
C LEU A 231 5.81 -14.64 8.47
N TRP A 232 6.58 -14.18 7.52
CA TRP A 232 7.96 -14.63 7.33
C TRP A 232 8.86 -14.26 8.51
N THR A 233 9.73 -15.17 8.90
CA THR A 233 10.83 -14.87 9.82
C THR A 233 11.83 -13.91 9.18
N PRO A 234 12.69 -13.23 9.96
CA PRO A 234 13.77 -12.40 9.41
C PRO A 234 14.68 -13.14 8.42
N GLU A 235 14.99 -14.41 8.72
CA GLU A 235 15.77 -15.29 7.84
C GLU A 235 15.06 -15.52 6.49
N GLN A 236 13.80 -15.93 6.52
CA GLN A 236 13.00 -16.14 5.30
C GLN A 236 12.89 -14.85 4.48
N THR A 237 12.71 -13.72 5.16
CA THR A 237 12.62 -12.40 4.50
C THR A 237 13.94 -12.01 3.84
N ALA A 238 15.07 -12.17 4.53
CA ALA A 238 16.40 -11.89 3.97
C ALA A 238 16.70 -12.78 2.76
N ALA A 239 16.44 -14.08 2.87
CA ALA A 239 16.61 -15.04 1.79
C ALA A 239 15.72 -14.71 0.58
N ALA A 240 14.44 -14.38 0.80
CA ALA A 240 13.52 -14.01 -0.28
C ALA A 240 13.93 -12.70 -0.96
N MET A 241 14.34 -11.68 -0.20
CA MET A 241 14.83 -10.42 -0.76
C MET A 241 16.07 -10.62 -1.63
N THR A 242 16.99 -11.48 -1.19
CA THR A 242 18.19 -11.81 -1.94
C THR A 242 17.87 -12.64 -3.19
N ARG A 243 17.09 -13.71 -3.05
CA ARG A 243 16.69 -14.61 -4.15
C ARG A 243 15.99 -13.85 -5.28
N HIS A 244 15.10 -12.94 -4.93
CA HIS A 244 14.28 -12.22 -5.92
C HIS A 244 14.85 -10.85 -6.29
N GLY A 245 15.98 -10.41 -5.74
CA GLY A 245 16.58 -9.12 -6.07
C GLY A 245 15.68 -7.95 -5.70
N VAL A 246 15.10 -7.96 -4.50
CA VAL A 246 14.26 -6.88 -3.99
C VAL A 246 15.08 -5.60 -3.87
N THR A 247 14.55 -4.50 -4.38
CA THR A 247 15.22 -3.19 -4.34
C THR A 247 14.64 -2.27 -3.26
N ASN A 248 13.35 -2.44 -2.95
CA ASN A 248 12.60 -1.62 -2.00
C ASN A 248 11.84 -2.52 -1.03
N ALA A 249 11.90 -2.24 0.26
CA ALA A 249 11.19 -3.01 1.28
C ALA A 249 10.73 -2.10 2.42
N GLY A 250 9.50 -2.29 2.89
CA GLY A 250 8.93 -1.53 4.00
C GLY A 250 8.43 -2.43 5.13
N PHE A 251 8.78 -2.07 6.37
CA PHE A 251 8.46 -2.85 7.55
C PHE A 251 8.01 -1.98 8.72
N PRO A 252 7.21 -2.51 9.65
CA PRO A 252 7.06 -1.90 10.97
C PRO A 252 8.43 -1.81 11.67
N PRO A 253 8.69 -0.76 12.49
CA PRO A 253 9.96 -0.59 13.20
C PRO A 253 10.40 -1.81 14.00
N ALA A 254 9.46 -2.50 14.67
CA ALA A 254 9.76 -3.69 15.45
C ALA A 254 10.30 -4.84 14.58
N TYR A 255 9.70 -5.07 13.41
CA TYR A 255 10.17 -6.11 12.48
C TYR A 255 11.48 -5.73 11.80
N LEU A 256 11.65 -4.47 11.40
CA LEU A 256 12.92 -3.98 10.82
C LEU A 256 14.09 -4.18 11.78
N ARG A 257 13.87 -4.01 13.09
CA ARG A 257 14.87 -4.29 14.12
C ARG A 257 15.23 -5.78 14.15
N GLN A 258 14.24 -6.68 14.15
CA GLN A 258 14.49 -8.13 14.13
C GLN A 258 15.27 -8.55 12.87
N LEU A 259 14.92 -8.00 11.72
CA LEU A 259 15.65 -8.23 10.47
C LEU A 259 17.10 -7.74 10.56
N ALA A 260 17.32 -6.56 11.14
CA ALA A 260 18.66 -6.02 11.36
C ALA A 260 19.49 -6.88 12.33
N GLU A 261 18.88 -7.36 13.42
CA GLU A 261 19.52 -8.28 14.38
C GLU A 261 19.95 -9.58 13.68
N TYR A 262 19.07 -10.19 12.89
CA TYR A 262 19.39 -11.37 12.09
C TYR A 262 20.55 -11.13 11.12
N CYS A 263 20.49 -10.06 10.32
CA CYS A 263 21.53 -9.72 9.36
C CYS A 263 22.88 -9.40 10.02
N GLU A 264 22.87 -8.79 11.21
CA GLU A 264 24.09 -8.52 11.98
C GLU A 264 24.74 -9.81 12.49
N GLN A 265 23.93 -10.80 12.90
CA GLN A 265 24.40 -12.12 13.39
C GLN A 265 24.82 -13.06 12.27
N SER A 266 24.05 -13.12 11.17
CA SER A 266 24.33 -14.03 10.05
C SER A 266 25.40 -13.49 9.09
N GLY A 267 25.63 -12.18 9.07
CA GLY A 267 26.46 -11.51 8.08
C GLY A 267 25.78 -11.32 6.72
N GLU A 268 24.51 -11.74 6.57
CA GLU A 268 23.76 -11.57 5.33
C GLU A 268 23.36 -10.10 5.12
N ARG A 269 23.42 -9.67 3.84
CA ARG A 269 23.00 -8.32 3.43
C ARG A 269 22.17 -8.40 2.17
N PRO A 270 20.83 -8.44 2.27
CA PRO A 270 19.97 -8.40 1.10
C PRO A 270 20.25 -7.15 0.24
N PRO A 271 20.16 -7.24 -1.09
CA PRO A 271 20.56 -6.18 -2.03
C PRO A 271 19.53 -5.02 -2.09
N VAL A 272 18.88 -4.72 -1.00
CA VAL A 272 17.81 -3.70 -0.91
C VAL A 272 18.43 -2.31 -0.89
N ALA A 273 18.09 -1.50 -1.88
CA ALA A 273 18.60 -0.15 -2.00
C ALA A 273 17.87 0.84 -1.08
N LEU A 274 16.60 0.60 -0.80
CA LEU A 274 15.77 1.44 0.04
C LEU A 274 14.98 0.62 1.04
N TYR A 275 15.19 0.88 2.32
CA TYR A 275 14.29 0.43 3.38
C TYR A 275 13.43 1.58 3.88
N SER A 276 12.14 1.30 4.09
CA SER A 276 11.24 2.22 4.75
C SER A 276 10.63 1.60 6.00
N PHE A 277 10.25 2.43 6.92
CA PHE A 277 9.55 2.06 8.15
C PHE A 277 8.51 3.13 8.49
N GLY A 278 7.52 2.78 9.31
CA GLY A 278 6.47 3.70 9.73
C GLY A 278 5.41 3.00 10.56
N GLY A 279 4.36 3.75 10.91
CA GLY A 279 3.26 3.27 11.75
C GLY A 279 3.56 3.31 13.26
N GLU A 280 4.83 3.33 13.66
CA GLU A 280 5.29 3.40 15.04
C GLU A 280 6.57 4.23 15.14
N ALA A 281 6.90 4.70 16.34
CA ALA A 281 8.13 5.45 16.59
C ALA A 281 9.37 4.55 16.49
N MET A 282 10.37 4.95 15.70
CA MET A 282 11.66 4.25 15.57
C MET A 282 12.67 4.83 16.54
N PRO A 283 13.11 4.09 17.58
CA PRO A 283 14.16 4.53 18.49
C PRO A 283 15.51 4.72 17.79
N ARG A 284 16.28 5.74 18.22
CA ARG A 284 17.61 6.03 17.63
C ARG A 284 18.56 4.83 17.64
N ALA A 285 18.59 4.06 18.72
CA ALA A 285 19.46 2.89 18.82
C ALA A 285 19.08 1.81 17.79
N ALA A 286 17.78 1.52 17.64
CA ALA A 286 17.27 0.56 16.66
C ALA A 286 17.53 1.03 15.22
N PHE A 287 17.34 2.33 14.93
CA PHE A 287 17.69 2.90 13.63
C PHE A 287 19.19 2.79 13.33
N ALA A 288 20.06 3.11 14.30
CA ALA A 288 21.51 2.99 14.14
C ALA A 288 21.95 1.54 13.87
N GLN A 289 21.32 0.56 14.54
CA GLN A 289 21.55 -0.85 14.29
C GLN A 289 21.11 -1.24 12.88
N ALA A 290 19.88 -0.91 12.48
CA ALA A 290 19.36 -1.19 11.15
C ALA A 290 20.27 -0.59 10.05
N ARG A 291 20.73 0.63 10.25
CA ARG A 291 21.64 1.32 9.32
C ARG A 291 22.96 0.58 9.14
N ARG A 292 23.56 0.05 10.21
CA ARG A 292 24.83 -0.71 10.15
C ARG A 292 24.63 -2.09 9.52
N ALA A 293 23.61 -2.82 9.98
CA ALA A 293 23.39 -4.20 9.58
C ALA A 293 22.90 -4.34 8.15
N LEU A 294 21.92 -3.52 7.76
CA LEU A 294 21.28 -3.59 6.44
C LEU A 294 21.98 -2.74 5.38
N ALA A 295 22.65 -1.66 5.76
CA ALA A 295 23.47 -0.77 4.94
C ALA A 295 22.86 -0.39 3.56
N PRO A 296 21.58 0.01 3.46
CA PRO A 296 20.99 0.42 2.18
C PRO A 296 21.51 1.78 1.74
N ARG A 297 21.24 2.15 0.48
CA ARG A 297 21.49 3.50 -0.02
C ARG A 297 20.61 4.55 0.67
N THR A 298 19.39 4.19 1.04
CA THR A 298 18.40 5.13 1.60
C THR A 298 17.53 4.46 2.65
N PHE A 299 17.28 5.18 3.76
CA PHE A 299 16.19 4.91 4.68
C PHE A 299 15.10 5.97 4.58
N ILE A 300 13.85 5.54 4.76
CA ILE A 300 12.70 6.43 4.84
C ILE A 300 11.88 6.09 6.09
N ASN A 301 11.55 7.12 6.88
CA ASN A 301 10.45 7.05 7.85
C ASN A 301 9.22 7.67 7.23
N GLY A 302 8.16 6.88 7.04
CA GLY A 302 6.85 7.34 6.60
C GLY A 302 5.93 7.54 7.79
N TYR A 303 5.33 8.73 7.90
CA TYR A 303 4.38 9.06 8.97
C TYR A 303 3.07 9.54 8.38
N GLY A 304 1.97 9.07 8.96
CA GLY A 304 0.63 9.61 8.75
C GLY A 304 -0.48 8.72 9.25
N PRO A 305 -1.62 9.33 9.62
CA PRO A 305 -2.86 8.60 9.82
C PRO A 305 -3.51 8.27 8.46
N THR A 306 -4.30 7.22 8.43
CA THR A 306 -5.01 6.75 7.22
C THR A 306 -5.89 7.84 6.58
N GLU A 307 -6.44 8.73 7.40
CA GLU A 307 -7.28 9.87 7.01
C GLU A 307 -6.53 10.90 6.15
N THR A 308 -5.21 10.89 6.15
CA THR A 308 -4.36 11.78 5.34
C THR A 308 -3.79 11.10 4.09
N VAL A 309 -4.31 9.95 3.74
CA VAL A 309 -3.87 9.09 2.63
C VAL A 309 -2.45 8.58 2.85
N VAL A 310 -2.32 7.59 3.72
CA VAL A 310 -1.14 6.77 4.06
C VAL A 310 0.02 7.59 4.64
N THR A 311 0.87 8.18 3.79
CA THR A 311 2.14 8.78 4.20
C THR A 311 2.20 10.26 3.76
N PRO A 312 1.58 11.19 4.52
CA PRO A 312 1.65 12.62 4.23
C PRO A 312 3.02 13.23 4.51
N MET A 313 3.83 12.62 5.37
CA MET A 313 5.16 13.13 5.72
C MET A 313 6.22 12.05 5.59
N VAL A 314 7.39 12.45 5.12
CA VAL A 314 8.54 11.58 4.91
C VAL A 314 9.81 12.22 5.47
N TRP A 315 10.53 11.46 6.30
CA TRP A 315 11.92 11.71 6.61
C TRP A 315 12.80 10.75 5.82
N LYS A 316 13.69 11.31 5.01
CA LYS A 316 14.58 10.55 4.13
C LYS A 316 16.04 10.79 4.55
N VAL A 317 16.79 9.69 4.69
CA VAL A 317 18.21 9.75 5.00
C VAL A 317 18.99 8.83 4.08
N ARG A 318 20.05 9.35 3.47
CA ARG A 318 20.96 8.61 2.58
C ARG A 318 22.12 8.01 3.36
N ALA A 319 22.76 7.00 2.78
CA ALA A 319 23.90 6.30 3.38
C ALA A 319 25.08 7.24 3.68
N ASP A 320 25.29 8.25 2.83
CA ASP A 320 26.36 9.25 2.92
C ASP A 320 26.08 10.37 3.95
N ALA A 321 24.86 10.42 4.52
CA ALA A 321 24.53 11.37 5.57
C ALA A 321 25.31 11.07 6.87
N PRO A 322 25.57 12.09 7.73
CA PRO A 322 26.25 11.89 9.02
C PRO A 322 25.67 10.72 9.83
N ALA A 323 26.53 9.97 10.52
CA ALA A 323 26.20 8.71 11.16
C ALA A 323 25.02 8.76 12.14
N ALA A 324 24.80 9.89 12.81
CA ALA A 324 23.71 10.06 13.77
C ALA A 324 22.33 10.26 13.10
N GLY A 325 22.29 10.78 11.88
CA GLY A 325 21.05 11.09 11.13
C GLY A 325 20.14 12.13 11.80
N PHE A 326 20.02 12.11 13.13
CA PHE A 326 19.17 13.00 13.91
C PHE A 326 19.60 13.06 15.39
N ALA A 327 19.21 14.11 16.11
CA ALA A 327 19.60 14.35 17.51
C ALA A 327 18.57 13.82 18.54
N GLY A 328 17.32 13.57 18.13
CA GLY A 328 16.21 13.15 19.01
C GLY A 328 16.29 11.71 19.51
N THR A 329 15.36 11.32 20.38
CA THR A 329 15.20 9.95 20.89
C THR A 329 14.63 9.01 19.80
N TYR A 330 13.76 9.54 18.95
CA TYR A 330 13.09 8.85 17.86
C TYR A 330 13.39 9.48 16.52
N ALA A 331 13.28 8.70 15.45
CA ALA A 331 13.43 9.19 14.08
C ALA A 331 12.41 10.31 13.79
N PRO A 332 12.83 11.37 13.09
CA PRO A 332 11.92 12.45 12.68
C PRO A 332 10.79 11.92 11.77
N ILE A 333 9.66 12.60 11.79
CA ILE A 333 8.56 12.35 10.85
C ILE A 333 8.76 13.05 9.50
N GLY A 334 9.70 13.99 9.43
CA GLY A 334 10.17 14.58 8.18
C GLY A 334 9.38 15.78 7.70
N ARG A 335 9.09 15.81 6.40
CA ARG A 335 8.45 16.92 5.71
C ARG A 335 7.24 16.44 4.89
N PRO A 336 6.30 17.34 4.57
CA PRO A 336 5.15 17.02 3.73
C PRO A 336 5.57 16.45 2.37
N VAL A 337 4.83 15.48 1.88
CA VAL A 337 5.02 14.82 0.58
C VAL A 337 3.87 15.18 -0.36
N GLY A 338 4.21 15.53 -1.61
CA GLY A 338 3.22 15.93 -2.59
C GLY A 338 2.56 17.27 -2.26
N ALA A 339 1.44 17.58 -2.86
CA ALA A 339 0.72 18.85 -2.70
C ALA A 339 0.02 19.00 -1.33
N ARG A 340 0.64 18.51 -0.26
CA ARG A 340 0.11 18.58 1.11
C ARG A 340 0.60 19.82 1.84
N ARG A 341 -0.20 20.24 2.82
CA ARG A 341 0.16 21.30 3.75
C ARG A 341 0.03 20.78 5.18
N CYS A 342 1.08 21.00 5.99
CA CYS A 342 1.11 20.66 7.40
C CYS A 342 1.30 21.93 8.22
N TYR A 343 0.60 21.99 9.33
CA TYR A 343 0.64 23.14 10.24
C TYR A 343 0.99 22.63 11.64
N LEU A 344 1.86 23.36 12.35
CA LEU A 344 2.06 23.16 13.79
C LEU A 344 1.31 24.25 14.52
N LEU A 345 0.34 23.86 15.33
CA LEU A 345 -0.61 24.77 15.95
C LEU A 345 -0.55 24.68 17.48
N ASP A 346 -0.84 25.81 18.14
CA ASP A 346 -1.12 25.84 19.58
C ASP A 346 -2.56 25.43 19.88
N ALA A 347 -2.95 25.46 21.16
CA ALA A 347 -4.31 25.10 21.60
C ALA A 347 -5.41 26.01 21.03
N GLU A 348 -5.07 27.24 20.65
CA GLU A 348 -5.94 28.24 20.04
C GLU A 348 -5.93 28.20 18.51
N LEU A 349 -5.28 27.17 17.92
CA LEU A 349 -5.12 26.95 16.47
C LEU A 349 -4.27 28.04 15.77
N ASN A 350 -3.39 28.72 16.46
CA ASN A 350 -2.43 29.63 15.86
C ASN A 350 -1.13 28.89 15.49
N LEU A 351 -0.46 29.35 14.44
CA LEU A 351 0.84 28.82 14.06
C LEU A 351 1.91 29.08 15.14
N VAL A 352 2.56 28.01 15.60
CA VAL A 352 3.67 28.16 16.55
C VAL A 352 4.97 28.59 15.83
N PRO A 353 5.83 29.40 16.50
CA PRO A 353 7.15 29.74 15.95
C PRO A 353 8.10 28.54 15.90
N PRO A 354 9.16 28.60 15.07
CA PRO A 354 10.17 27.54 15.03
C PRO A 354 10.80 27.28 16.40
N GLY A 355 10.91 26.01 16.77
CA GLY A 355 11.47 25.58 18.06
C GLY A 355 10.44 25.45 19.19
N VAL A 356 9.20 25.86 18.97
CA VAL A 356 8.07 25.65 19.89
C VAL A 356 7.31 24.39 19.50
N ALA A 357 6.95 23.58 20.49
CA ALA A 357 6.12 22.40 20.27
C ALA A 357 4.65 22.81 20.00
N GLY A 358 4.01 22.08 19.09
CA GLY A 358 2.61 22.27 18.75
C GLY A 358 2.01 20.95 18.23
N GLU A 359 0.71 20.96 18.04
CA GLU A 359 -0.02 19.86 17.41
C GLU A 359 0.11 19.94 15.88
N LEU A 360 0.29 18.79 15.22
CA LEU A 360 0.43 18.67 13.77
C LEU A 360 -0.94 18.38 13.14
#